data_9bcfc6c04d8ed0cdda0ab126edcdda1b
#
_entry.id   9bcfc6c04d8ed0cdda0ab126edcdda1b
#
_cell.length_a   1.000
_cell.length_b   1.000
_cell.length_c   1.000
_cell.angle_alpha   90.00
_cell.angle_beta   90.00
_cell.angle_gamma   90.00
#
_symmetry.space_group_name_H-M   'P 1'
#
loop_
_entity.id
_entity.type
_entity.pdbx_description
1 polymer ?
#
loop_
_entity_poly.entity_id
_entity_poly.type
_entity_poly.pdbx_seq_one_letter_code
_entity_poly.pdbx_strand_id
1 'polypeptide(L)'
;KYPLLVKPVDSFSGRGVTKVLDVSQIEVAVEAARQASRSREIVLEEFVDGALHSHSAFIHDQEIVVDFFVDEFCTVYPYQVNCSNHPSRLATTIQGSVRTTMLQVVKLLGLQDGLLHTQFMVKGDQYWIIECMRRCPGDLYGSLIERSTASRYMDYYVRPFIGEVISCSSKTEVYKPIGRHTISA
;
A
#
# COMPACT_ATOMS: atom_id res chain seq x y z
N LYS A 1 -0.78 -16.64 -18.47
CA LYS A 1 0.44 -17.32 -18.00
C LYS A 1 0.33 -17.52 -16.49
N TYR A 2 0.58 -18.72 -16.00
CA TYR A 2 0.61 -19.01 -14.56
C TYR A 2 1.96 -18.71 -13.93
N PRO A 3 2.02 -18.46 -12.61
CA PRO A 3 0.88 -18.43 -11.69
C PRO A 3 0.04 -17.16 -11.82
N LEU A 4 -1.25 -17.27 -11.44
CA LEU A 4 -2.18 -16.16 -11.35
C LEU A 4 -2.57 -15.89 -9.90
N LEU A 5 -3.08 -14.71 -9.62
CA LEU A 5 -3.73 -14.35 -8.37
C LEU A 5 -5.21 -14.08 -8.65
N VAL A 6 -6.09 -14.76 -7.91
CA VAL A 6 -7.54 -14.53 -7.92
C VAL A 6 -7.90 -13.86 -6.62
N LYS A 7 -8.57 -12.71 -6.69
CA LYS A 7 -8.95 -11.95 -5.49
C LYS A 7 -10.33 -11.30 -5.63
N PRO A 8 -11.09 -11.13 -4.52
CA PRO A 8 -12.29 -10.31 -4.52
C PRO A 8 -11.93 -8.84 -4.70
N VAL A 9 -12.82 -8.03 -5.34
CA VAL A 9 -12.57 -6.59 -5.57
C VAL A 9 -12.75 -5.73 -4.32
N ASP A 10 -13.48 -6.20 -3.32
CA ASP A 10 -13.97 -5.41 -2.18
C ASP A 10 -13.77 -6.10 -0.82
N SER A 11 -12.76 -6.98 -0.72
CA SER A 11 -12.34 -7.63 0.52
C SER A 11 -11.08 -6.96 1.11
N PHE A 12 -10.59 -7.48 2.23
CA PHE A 12 -9.44 -6.95 2.96
C PHE A 12 -8.65 -8.06 3.66
N SER A 13 -7.40 -7.77 4.06
CA SER A 13 -6.52 -8.67 4.81
C SER A 13 -6.31 -10.04 4.14
N GLY A 14 -6.23 -10.08 2.82
CA GLY A 14 -5.99 -11.31 2.05
C GLY A 14 -7.15 -12.29 2.01
N ARG A 15 -8.34 -11.94 2.51
CA ARG A 15 -9.52 -12.82 2.51
C ARG A 15 -10.01 -13.10 1.10
N GLY A 16 -10.12 -14.38 0.75
CA GLY A 16 -10.54 -14.80 -0.58
C GLY A 16 -9.48 -14.66 -1.67
N VAL A 17 -8.24 -14.33 -1.31
CA VAL A 17 -7.11 -14.25 -2.24
C VAL A 17 -6.48 -15.62 -2.39
N THR A 18 -6.36 -16.10 -3.63
CA THR A 18 -5.82 -17.43 -3.94
C THR A 18 -4.80 -17.34 -5.07
N LYS A 19 -3.61 -17.91 -4.83
CA LYS A 19 -2.61 -18.14 -5.88
C LYS A 19 -2.96 -19.43 -6.63
N VAL A 20 -3.12 -19.32 -7.93
CA VAL A 20 -3.48 -20.38 -8.85
C VAL A 20 -2.26 -20.78 -9.68
N LEU A 21 -1.88 -22.04 -9.63
CA LEU A 21 -0.67 -22.55 -10.31
C LEU A 21 -0.97 -23.12 -11.69
N ASP A 22 -2.20 -23.58 -11.92
CA ASP A 22 -2.65 -24.15 -13.19
C ASP A 22 -4.17 -23.97 -13.37
N VAL A 23 -4.67 -24.34 -14.56
CA VAL A 23 -6.07 -24.15 -14.94
C VAL A 23 -7.07 -24.92 -14.07
N SER A 24 -6.69 -26.07 -13.50
CA SER A 24 -7.60 -26.91 -12.70
C SER A 24 -8.02 -26.23 -11.38
N GLN A 25 -7.25 -25.27 -10.91
CA GLN A 25 -7.50 -24.55 -9.65
C GLN A 25 -8.38 -23.31 -9.84
N ILE A 26 -8.59 -22.84 -11.08
CA ILE A 26 -9.26 -21.54 -11.35
C ILE A 26 -10.68 -21.51 -10.81
N GLU A 27 -11.48 -22.54 -11.10
CA GLU A 27 -12.92 -22.53 -10.75
C GLU A 27 -13.13 -22.43 -9.24
N VAL A 28 -12.38 -23.22 -8.47
CA VAL A 28 -12.43 -23.19 -7.01
C VAL A 28 -11.97 -21.84 -6.46
N ALA A 29 -10.89 -21.28 -7.01
CA ALA A 29 -10.36 -19.98 -6.59
C ALA A 29 -11.34 -18.83 -6.89
N VAL A 30 -11.98 -18.86 -8.07
CA VAL A 30 -12.99 -17.88 -8.48
C VAL A 30 -14.20 -17.91 -7.55
N GLU A 31 -14.71 -19.11 -7.24
CA GLU A 31 -15.86 -19.25 -6.35
C GLU A 31 -15.53 -18.79 -4.93
N ALA A 32 -14.38 -19.15 -4.40
CA ALA A 32 -13.91 -18.65 -3.09
C ALA A 32 -13.80 -17.12 -3.04
N ALA A 33 -13.25 -16.49 -4.10
CA ALA A 33 -13.16 -15.05 -4.20
C ALA A 33 -14.54 -14.38 -4.31
N ARG A 34 -15.48 -14.96 -5.09
CA ARG A 34 -16.86 -14.47 -5.20
C ARG A 34 -17.62 -14.53 -3.88
N GLN A 35 -17.41 -15.58 -3.10
CA GLN A 35 -18.05 -15.72 -1.78
C GLN A 35 -17.48 -14.70 -0.77
N ALA A 36 -16.22 -14.32 -0.91
CA ALA A 36 -15.58 -13.31 -0.07
C ALA A 36 -15.89 -11.86 -0.51
N SER A 37 -16.38 -11.66 -1.73
CA SER A 37 -16.76 -10.34 -2.28
C SER A 37 -18.22 -10.02 -1.99
N ARG A 38 -18.49 -8.76 -1.59
CA ARG A 38 -19.87 -8.25 -1.40
C ARG A 38 -20.58 -8.04 -2.74
N SER A 39 -19.85 -7.54 -3.75
CA SER A 39 -20.35 -7.36 -5.12
C SER A 39 -20.35 -8.65 -5.93
N ARG A 40 -19.72 -9.71 -5.44
CA ARG A 40 -19.41 -10.95 -6.15
C ARG A 40 -18.51 -10.78 -7.37
N GLU A 41 -17.87 -9.63 -7.49
CA GLU A 41 -16.88 -9.35 -8.52
C GLU A 41 -15.48 -9.81 -8.07
N ILE A 42 -14.69 -10.24 -9.04
CA ILE A 42 -13.34 -10.73 -8.81
C ILE A 42 -12.34 -10.07 -9.76
N VAL A 43 -11.07 -10.08 -9.37
CA VAL A 43 -9.95 -9.69 -10.21
C VAL A 43 -9.03 -10.89 -10.41
N LEU A 44 -8.60 -11.10 -11.65
CA LEU A 44 -7.53 -12.02 -12.03
C LEU A 44 -6.30 -11.22 -12.42
N GLU A 45 -5.19 -11.48 -11.75
CA GLU A 45 -3.93 -10.78 -11.98
C GLU A 45 -2.77 -11.75 -12.19
N GLU A 46 -1.71 -11.29 -12.83
CA GLU A 46 -0.44 -11.99 -12.79
C GLU A 46 0.09 -12.05 -11.36
N PHE A 47 0.55 -13.22 -10.92
CA PHE A 47 1.26 -13.32 -9.65
C PHE A 47 2.70 -12.83 -9.81
N VAL A 48 3.05 -11.77 -9.11
CA VAL A 48 4.41 -11.23 -9.06
C VAL A 48 5.13 -11.77 -7.83
N ASP A 49 6.19 -12.55 -8.05
CA ASP A 49 7.07 -13.04 -6.99
C ASP A 49 8.14 -11.98 -6.69
N GLY A 50 7.85 -11.10 -5.77
CA GLY A 50 8.66 -9.94 -5.43
C GLY A 50 8.55 -9.54 -3.95
N ALA A 51 9.19 -8.44 -3.59
CA ALA A 51 9.08 -7.83 -2.27
C ALA A 51 7.90 -6.87 -2.20
N LEU A 52 7.16 -6.90 -1.10
CA LEU A 52 6.02 -6.02 -0.84
C LEU A 52 6.49 -4.71 -0.20
N HIS A 53 5.99 -3.61 -0.74
CA HIS A 53 6.24 -2.28 -0.22
C HIS A 53 4.96 -1.45 -0.21
N SER A 54 4.97 -0.37 0.57
CA SER A 54 3.93 0.64 0.51
C SER A 54 4.51 2.05 0.36
N HIS A 55 3.70 2.92 -0.22
CA HIS A 55 3.95 4.34 -0.37
C HIS A 55 2.74 5.11 0.16
N SER A 56 2.94 5.93 1.17
CA SER A 56 1.95 6.88 1.67
C SER A 56 2.31 8.28 1.20
N ALA A 57 1.47 8.86 0.36
CA ALA A 57 1.64 10.21 -0.16
C ALA A 57 0.52 11.12 0.35
N PHE A 58 0.87 12.26 0.93
CA PHE A 58 -0.07 13.32 1.27
C PHE A 58 -0.10 14.35 0.13
N ILE A 59 -1.32 14.62 -0.33
CA ILE A 59 -1.61 15.43 -1.50
C ILE A 59 -2.15 16.78 -1.05
N HIS A 60 -1.64 17.85 -1.63
CA HIS A 60 -2.17 19.20 -1.55
C HIS A 60 -2.05 19.85 -2.93
N ASP A 61 -3.12 20.46 -3.43
CA ASP A 61 -3.21 21.07 -4.76
C ASP A 61 -2.69 20.16 -5.89
N GLN A 62 -3.08 18.87 -5.84
CA GLN A 62 -2.67 17.83 -6.78
C GLN A 62 -1.16 17.56 -6.87
N GLU A 63 -0.40 18.02 -5.87
CA GLU A 63 1.02 17.72 -5.71
C GLU A 63 1.26 16.86 -4.46
N ILE A 64 2.29 16.00 -4.51
CA ILE A 64 2.71 15.24 -3.33
C ILE A 64 3.61 16.12 -2.48
N VAL A 65 3.12 16.56 -1.33
CA VAL A 65 3.82 17.48 -0.43
C VAL A 65 4.70 16.77 0.60
N VAL A 66 4.32 15.56 0.99
CA VAL A 66 5.12 14.68 1.85
C VAL A 66 4.79 13.22 1.55
N ASP A 67 5.78 12.34 1.60
CA ASP A 67 5.58 10.93 1.37
C ASP A 67 6.55 10.04 2.17
N PHE A 68 6.16 8.77 2.31
CA PHE A 68 6.88 7.76 3.08
C PHE A 68 6.84 6.44 2.36
N PHE A 69 7.99 5.73 2.33
CA PHE A 69 8.12 4.38 1.81
C PHE A 69 8.40 3.39 2.94
N VAL A 70 7.71 2.27 2.94
CA VAL A 70 7.79 1.25 3.99
C VAL A 70 7.97 -0.12 3.34
N ASP A 71 8.85 -0.95 3.92
CA ASP A 71 8.94 -2.36 3.57
C ASP A 71 7.86 -3.13 4.34
N GLU A 72 7.09 -3.97 3.66
CA GLU A 72 6.00 -4.73 4.26
C GLU A 72 6.22 -6.24 4.10
N PHE A 73 5.78 -7.00 5.11
CA PHE A 73 5.97 -8.44 5.15
C PHE A 73 4.70 -9.16 5.63
N CYS A 74 4.41 -10.30 4.97
CA CYS A 74 3.35 -11.23 5.32
C CYS A 74 4.02 -12.50 5.86
N THR A 75 4.36 -12.53 7.16
CA THR A 75 5.16 -13.61 7.76
C THR A 75 4.33 -14.69 8.45
N VAL A 76 3.05 -14.43 8.70
CA VAL A 76 2.14 -15.36 9.38
C VAL A 76 1.09 -15.89 8.42
N TYR A 77 0.32 -15.00 7.81
CA TYR A 77 -0.70 -15.36 6.82
C TYR A 77 -0.34 -14.78 5.46
N PRO A 78 -0.52 -15.54 4.36
CA PRO A 78 -0.34 -15.02 3.02
C PRO A 78 -1.21 -13.77 2.79
N TYR A 79 -0.66 -12.76 2.11
CA TYR A 79 -1.36 -11.53 1.72
C TYR A 79 -1.88 -10.64 2.86
N GLN A 80 -1.55 -10.96 4.11
CA GLN A 80 -1.86 -10.12 5.27
C GLN A 80 -0.57 -9.55 5.88
N VAL A 81 -0.39 -8.25 5.76
CA VAL A 81 0.77 -7.57 6.34
C VAL A 81 0.70 -7.64 7.86
N ASN A 82 1.75 -8.17 8.47
CA ASN A 82 1.90 -8.24 9.92
C ASN A 82 3.24 -7.68 10.43
N CYS A 83 4.16 -7.35 9.51
CA CYS A 83 5.42 -6.72 9.85
C CYS A 83 5.72 -5.60 8.86
N SER A 84 6.29 -4.50 9.33
CA SER A 84 6.64 -3.34 8.52
C SER A 84 7.89 -2.64 9.04
N ASN A 85 8.77 -2.18 8.15
CA ASN A 85 9.99 -1.47 8.51
C ASN A 85 10.04 -0.09 7.84
N HIS A 86 10.41 0.94 8.61
CA HIS A 86 10.68 2.27 8.09
C HIS A 86 12.05 2.77 8.61
N PRO A 87 12.88 3.42 7.79
CA PRO A 87 12.68 3.69 6.37
C PRO A 87 12.76 2.42 5.53
N SER A 88 12.13 2.46 4.34
CA SER A 88 12.26 1.38 3.37
C SER A 88 13.69 1.27 2.85
N ARG A 89 14.13 0.03 2.61
CA ARG A 89 15.41 -0.28 1.92
C ARG A 89 15.30 -0.23 0.40
N LEU A 90 14.15 0.16 -0.11
CA LEU A 90 13.90 0.28 -1.54
C LEU A 90 14.85 1.28 -2.18
N ALA A 91 15.42 0.95 -3.34
CA ALA A 91 16.31 1.83 -4.08
C ALA A 91 15.61 3.18 -4.38
N THR A 92 16.34 4.29 -4.22
CA THR A 92 15.80 5.64 -4.42
C THR A 92 15.29 5.89 -5.84
N THR A 93 15.87 5.20 -6.83
CA THR A 93 15.40 5.21 -8.22
C THR A 93 13.98 4.65 -8.35
N ILE A 94 13.69 3.54 -7.69
CA ILE A 94 12.35 2.93 -7.69
C ILE A 94 11.37 3.80 -6.90
N GLN A 95 11.80 4.33 -5.73
CA GLN A 95 10.98 5.30 -4.97
C GLN A 95 10.58 6.49 -5.83
N GLY A 96 11.54 7.09 -6.57
CA GLY A 96 11.27 8.18 -7.50
C GLY A 96 10.29 7.81 -8.61
N SER A 97 10.44 6.62 -9.18
CA SER A 97 9.53 6.12 -10.23
C SER A 97 8.10 5.91 -9.71
N VAL A 98 7.95 5.26 -8.55
CA VAL A 98 6.64 5.08 -7.89
C VAL A 98 6.01 6.43 -7.56
N ARG A 99 6.76 7.36 -6.96
CA ARG A 99 6.28 8.71 -6.67
C ARG A 99 5.77 9.44 -7.93
N THR A 100 6.51 9.36 -9.02
CA THR A 100 6.11 9.96 -10.31
C THR A 100 4.82 9.34 -10.83
N THR A 101 4.70 8.01 -10.79
CA THR A 101 3.47 7.32 -11.21
C THR A 101 2.29 7.70 -10.34
N MET A 102 2.46 7.77 -9.01
CA MET A 102 1.37 8.18 -8.12
C MET A 102 0.97 9.64 -8.36
N LEU A 103 1.90 10.53 -8.64
CA LEU A 103 1.58 11.90 -9.03
C LEU A 103 0.77 11.97 -10.33
N GLN A 104 1.07 11.12 -11.30
CA GLN A 104 0.26 10.99 -12.53
C GLN A 104 -1.16 10.49 -12.21
N VAL A 105 -1.30 9.51 -11.33
CA VAL A 105 -2.62 9.00 -10.86
C VAL A 105 -3.40 10.11 -10.17
N VAL A 106 -2.75 10.89 -9.29
CA VAL A 106 -3.38 12.06 -8.62
C VAL A 106 -3.96 13.02 -9.63
N LYS A 107 -3.19 13.42 -10.64
CA LYS A 107 -3.60 14.37 -11.68
C LYS A 107 -4.68 13.80 -12.60
N LEU A 108 -4.51 12.54 -13.05
CA LEU A 108 -5.46 11.88 -13.95
C LEU A 108 -6.84 11.71 -13.32
N LEU A 109 -6.90 11.39 -12.04
CA LEU A 109 -8.14 11.20 -11.29
C LEU A 109 -8.68 12.47 -10.63
N GLY A 110 -7.96 13.59 -10.72
CA GLY A 110 -8.34 14.85 -10.06
C GLY A 110 -8.49 14.69 -8.54
N LEU A 111 -7.57 13.94 -7.92
CA LEU A 111 -7.69 13.64 -6.49
C LEU A 111 -7.60 14.90 -5.66
N GLN A 112 -8.54 15.06 -4.74
CA GLN A 112 -8.56 16.12 -3.75
C GLN A 112 -7.46 15.90 -2.69
N ASP A 113 -7.19 16.93 -1.90
CA ASP A 113 -6.23 16.90 -0.80
C ASP A 113 -6.46 15.70 0.14
N GLY A 114 -5.39 15.21 0.75
CA GLY A 114 -5.40 14.10 1.69
C GLY A 114 -4.45 12.97 1.31
N LEU A 115 -4.62 11.85 1.99
CA LEU A 115 -3.77 10.68 1.83
C LEU A 115 -4.09 9.90 0.55
N LEU A 116 -3.04 9.49 -0.17
CA LEU A 116 -3.05 8.38 -1.11
C LEU A 116 -2.06 7.31 -0.60
N HIS A 117 -2.58 6.20 -0.13
CA HIS A 117 -1.77 5.05 0.26
C HIS A 117 -1.80 4.00 -0.82
N THR A 118 -0.63 3.49 -1.20
CA THR A 118 -0.45 2.57 -2.32
C THR A 118 0.37 1.38 -1.87
N GLN A 119 -0.08 0.17 -2.16
CA GLN A 119 0.73 -1.05 -2.03
C GLN A 119 1.22 -1.51 -3.39
N PHE A 120 2.46 -2.01 -3.45
CA PHE A 120 3.09 -2.44 -4.68
C PHE A 120 4.14 -3.53 -4.45
N MET A 121 4.31 -4.40 -5.44
CA MET A 121 5.38 -5.40 -5.48
C MET A 121 6.58 -4.87 -6.23
N VAL A 122 7.78 -5.27 -5.82
CA VAL A 122 9.05 -4.96 -6.51
C VAL A 122 9.80 -6.25 -6.81
N LYS A 123 10.27 -6.37 -8.06
CA LYS A 123 11.14 -7.46 -8.51
C LYS A 123 12.21 -6.90 -9.43
N GLY A 124 13.46 -6.95 -8.98
CA GLY A 124 14.55 -6.26 -9.68
C GLY A 124 14.29 -4.76 -9.74
N ASP A 125 14.34 -4.18 -10.94
CA ASP A 125 14.11 -2.76 -11.18
C ASP A 125 12.66 -2.41 -11.58
N GLN A 126 11.77 -3.39 -11.53
CA GLN A 126 10.37 -3.22 -11.91
C GLN A 126 9.46 -3.23 -10.69
N TYR A 127 8.33 -2.52 -10.79
CA TYR A 127 7.29 -2.52 -9.76
C TYR A 127 5.90 -2.65 -10.36
N TRP A 128 4.98 -3.19 -9.59
CA TRP A 128 3.56 -3.42 -9.94
C TRP A 128 2.67 -2.91 -8.82
N ILE A 129 1.78 -1.99 -9.15
CA ILE A 129 0.79 -1.49 -8.19
C ILE A 129 -0.23 -2.60 -7.91
N ILE A 130 -0.48 -2.86 -6.63
CA ILE A 130 -1.49 -3.82 -6.16
C ILE A 130 -2.82 -3.12 -5.92
N GLU A 131 -2.77 -2.05 -5.12
CA GLU A 131 -3.96 -1.29 -4.75
C GLU A 131 -3.60 0.13 -4.31
N CYS A 132 -4.58 1.02 -4.43
CA CYS A 132 -4.52 2.37 -3.88
C CYS A 132 -5.73 2.63 -3.01
N MET A 133 -5.55 3.35 -1.90
CA MET A 133 -6.62 3.70 -0.98
C MET A 133 -6.48 5.13 -0.45
N ARG A 134 -7.62 5.76 -0.13
CA ARG A 134 -7.70 7.12 0.42
C ARG A 134 -7.91 7.13 1.93
N ARG A 135 -7.46 6.10 2.64
CA ARG A 135 -7.55 5.96 4.09
C ARG A 135 -6.23 5.52 4.70
N CYS A 136 -6.05 5.80 5.99
CA CYS A 136 -4.94 5.25 6.74
C CYS A 136 -4.98 3.72 6.75
N PRO A 137 -3.83 3.04 6.59
CA PRO A 137 -3.71 1.63 6.96
C PRO A 137 -4.09 1.40 8.42
N GLY A 138 -4.75 0.26 8.70
CA GLY A 138 -5.35 -0.01 10.01
C GLY A 138 -4.42 -0.59 11.08
N ASP A 139 -3.12 -0.64 10.83
CA ASP A 139 -2.17 -1.46 11.56
C ASP A 139 -1.08 -0.65 12.30
N LEU A 140 -1.44 0.51 12.81
CA LEU A 140 -0.53 1.47 13.46
C LEU A 140 0.57 2.02 12.53
N TYR A 141 0.33 2.01 11.22
CA TYR A 141 1.27 2.51 10.22
C TYR A 141 1.68 3.97 10.49
N GLY A 142 0.72 4.85 10.79
CA GLY A 142 1.00 6.23 11.17
C GLY A 142 1.96 6.33 12.35
N SER A 143 1.75 5.52 13.39
CA SER A 143 2.64 5.48 14.56
C SER A 143 4.05 4.98 14.22
N LEU A 144 4.21 4.05 13.29
CA LEU A 144 5.52 3.62 12.79
C LEU A 144 6.28 4.82 12.18
N ILE A 145 5.61 5.58 11.30
CA ILE A 145 6.21 6.76 10.65
C ILE A 145 6.56 7.83 11.68
N GLU A 146 5.62 8.21 12.56
CA GLU A 146 5.82 9.24 13.57
C GLU A 146 6.95 8.92 14.54
N ARG A 147 7.12 7.65 14.89
CA ARG A 147 8.21 7.20 15.76
C ARG A 147 9.57 7.12 15.06
N SER A 148 9.57 6.88 13.75
CA SER A 148 10.79 6.82 12.94
C SER A 148 11.26 8.19 12.46
N THR A 149 10.35 9.14 12.37
CA THR A 149 10.57 10.51 11.88
C THR A 149 9.97 11.50 12.87
N ALA A 150 10.17 12.82 12.69
CA ALA A 150 9.41 13.83 13.43
C ALA A 150 8.09 14.20 12.74
N SER A 151 7.68 13.47 11.73
CA SER A 151 6.49 13.79 10.95
C SER A 151 5.24 13.55 11.78
N ARG A 152 4.23 14.37 11.53
CA ARG A 152 2.91 14.28 12.17
C ARG A 152 1.92 13.59 11.21
N TYR A 153 2.12 12.29 10.96
CA TYR A 153 1.37 11.54 9.95
C TYR A 153 -0.14 11.61 10.16
N MET A 154 -0.59 11.44 11.40
CA MET A 154 -2.03 11.49 11.72
C MET A 154 -2.59 12.90 11.61
N ASP A 155 -1.81 13.93 11.92
CA ASP A 155 -2.18 15.32 11.72
C ASP A 155 -2.36 15.63 10.22
N TYR A 156 -1.41 15.22 9.37
CA TYR A 156 -1.55 15.34 7.91
C TYR A 156 -2.79 14.64 7.37
N TYR A 157 -3.15 13.49 7.95
CA TYR A 157 -4.33 12.75 7.55
C TYR A 157 -5.63 13.47 7.89
N VAL A 158 -5.72 14.08 9.06
CA VAL A 158 -6.96 14.72 9.57
C VAL A 158 -7.20 16.11 8.96
N ARG A 159 -6.16 16.89 8.71
CA ARG A 159 -6.26 18.31 8.27
C ARG A 159 -7.22 18.54 7.09
N PRO A 160 -7.17 17.80 5.99
CA PRO A 160 -8.09 18.04 4.87
C PRO A 160 -9.57 17.86 5.23
N PHE A 161 -9.88 16.98 6.19
CA PHE A 161 -11.27 16.75 6.62
C PHE A 161 -11.86 17.90 7.45
N ILE A 162 -10.99 18.74 8.02
CA ILE A 162 -11.40 19.93 8.80
C ILE A 162 -11.11 21.24 8.06
N GLY A 163 -10.77 21.15 6.77
CA GLY A 163 -10.50 22.32 5.92
C GLY A 163 -9.15 22.99 6.15
N GLU A 164 -8.20 22.30 6.78
CA GLU A 164 -6.86 22.79 7.01
C GLU A 164 -5.88 22.27 5.95
N VAL A 165 -4.88 23.09 5.62
CA VAL A 165 -3.83 22.75 4.65
C VAL A 165 -2.82 21.81 5.27
N ILE A 166 -2.37 20.82 4.49
CA ILE A 166 -1.22 19.98 4.84
C ILE A 166 0.05 20.82 4.60
N SER A 167 0.58 21.41 5.67
CA SER A 167 1.85 22.13 5.61
C SER A 167 2.98 21.22 6.08
N CYS A 168 3.96 20.96 5.21
CA CYS A 168 5.21 20.30 5.58
C CYS A 168 6.34 21.31 5.50
N SER A 169 6.95 21.63 6.62
CA SER A 169 8.16 22.43 6.66
C SER A 169 9.37 21.49 6.59
N SER A 170 9.95 21.36 5.40
CA SER A 170 11.21 20.67 5.16
C SER A 170 11.19 19.14 4.98
N LYS A 171 12.31 18.60 4.46
CA LYS A 171 12.54 17.17 4.24
C LYS A 171 12.29 16.39 5.52
N THR A 172 11.53 15.31 5.41
CA THR A 172 11.33 14.35 6.51
C THR A 172 12.66 13.71 6.87
N GLU A 173 13.22 14.06 8.01
CA GLU A 173 14.42 13.42 8.53
C GLU A 173 14.05 12.12 9.26
N VAL A 174 14.80 11.06 8.95
CA VAL A 174 14.70 9.80 9.70
C VAL A 174 15.59 9.88 10.92
N TYR A 175 15.01 9.87 12.11
CA TYR A 175 15.78 9.86 13.35
C TYR A 175 16.28 8.47 13.70
N LYS A 176 15.47 7.44 13.45
CA LYS A 176 15.81 6.04 13.73
C LYS A 176 15.03 5.06 12.84
N PRO A 177 15.66 3.99 12.40
CA PRO A 177 14.94 2.86 11.80
C PRO A 177 14.06 2.18 12.85
N ILE A 178 12.81 1.89 12.47
CA ILE A 178 11.85 1.16 13.33
C ILE A 178 11.22 0.03 12.52
N GLY A 179 11.13 -1.13 13.14
CA GLY A 179 10.29 -2.24 12.71
C GLY A 179 9.04 -2.34 13.59
N ARG A 180 7.92 -2.63 12.96
CA ARG A 180 6.66 -2.96 13.60
C ARG A 180 6.32 -4.43 13.32
N HIS A 181 5.89 -5.14 14.36
CA HIS A 181 5.37 -6.50 14.22
C HIS A 181 4.05 -6.62 14.97
N THR A 182 3.00 -7.05 14.29
CA THR A 182 1.71 -7.37 14.90
C THR A 182 1.74 -8.82 15.38
N ILE A 183 1.52 -9.02 16.65
CA ILE A 183 1.38 -10.35 17.27
C ILE A 183 -0.11 -10.58 17.46
N SER A 184 -0.67 -11.61 16.81
CA SER A 184 -2.01 -12.11 17.11
C SER A 184 -1.93 -13.24 18.11
N ALA A 185 -2.70 -13.16 19.17
CA ALA A 185 -2.92 -14.26 20.10
C ALA A 185 -3.97 -15.22 19.56
#